data_b53e2214d582ca4ec3ee00f05d1bf6d3
#
_entry.id   b53e2214d582ca4ec3ee00f05d1bf6d3
#
_cell.length_a   1.000
_cell.length_b   1.000
_cell.length_c   1.000
_cell.angle_alpha   90.00
_cell.angle_beta   90.00
_cell.angle_gamma   90.00
#
_symmetry.space_group_name_H-M   'P 1'
#
loop_
_entity.id
_entity.type
_entity.pdbx_description
1 polymer ?
#
loop_
_entity_poly.entity_id
_entity_poly.type
_entity_poly.pdbx_seq_one_letter_code
_entity_poly.pdbx_strand_id
1 'polypeptide(L)'
;MWICGEEVEFEFQNFRNLISAIAMAQLYVGTSGWAYPGWKPAFYPEKLAQKKFLNFYATKLNTVEVNFTFRQLVKETTVQNWLADTPEHFRFTIKAHQVLTHIKRLKGTDEFLQRFLGTLEPLERAQRLGPFLFQLPPNFKADQAVLSEFLKTLPRGVRASFEFRHASWFGEGKTGEGKPGEQKPGEENAAEATWQTLRERNAALCVAESEERDTPDVVTANFVYYRYRKPSYTPEQRRAMVGRIQRHLAEGRDVFAYFKHEETPEGALYAVDVLEGCTTKT
;
A
#
# COMPACT_ATOMS: atom_id res chain seq x y z
N MET A 1 20.70 -22.33 50.97
CA MET A 1 19.76 -21.32 50.50
C MET A 1 20.28 -20.82 49.12
N TRP A 2 19.91 -21.52 48.05
CA TRP A 2 20.31 -21.22 46.68
C TRP A 2 19.06 -21.34 45.80
N ILE A 3 18.33 -20.20 45.67
CA ILE A 3 17.26 -20.06 44.70
C ILE A 3 17.44 -18.67 44.11
N CYS A 4 18.24 -18.52 43.06
CA CYS A 4 18.38 -17.25 42.34
C CYS A 4 18.85 -17.39 40.86
N GLY A 5 18.95 -18.61 40.34
CA GLY A 5 19.42 -18.81 38.97
C GLY A 5 18.28 -19.04 37.94
N GLU A 6 17.24 -19.73 38.32
CA GLU A 6 16.19 -20.18 37.40
C GLU A 6 15.18 -19.07 37.04
N GLU A 7 14.86 -18.17 37.95
CA GLU A 7 13.95 -17.04 37.68
C GLU A 7 14.54 -16.01 36.71
N VAL A 8 15.84 -15.75 36.84
CA VAL A 8 16.55 -14.79 35.96
C VAL A 8 16.69 -15.37 34.55
N GLU A 9 16.94 -16.67 34.41
CA GLU A 9 17.04 -17.33 33.12
C GLU A 9 15.68 -17.42 32.42
N PHE A 10 14.58 -17.60 33.17
CA PHE A 10 13.21 -17.61 32.65
C PHE A 10 12.76 -16.20 32.19
N GLU A 11 13.11 -15.14 32.90
CA GLU A 11 12.85 -13.76 32.46
C GLU A 11 13.68 -13.39 31.21
N PHE A 12 14.95 -13.78 31.14
CA PHE A 12 15.80 -13.58 29.96
C PHE A 12 15.30 -14.37 28.76
N GLN A 13 14.79 -15.57 28.94
CA GLN A 13 14.22 -16.38 27.86
C GLN A 13 12.88 -15.79 27.40
N ASN A 14 12.04 -15.33 28.31
CA ASN A 14 10.81 -14.61 27.95
C ASN A 14 11.10 -13.27 27.25
N PHE A 15 12.14 -12.55 27.67
CA PHE A 15 12.57 -11.31 27.02
C PHE A 15 13.19 -11.60 25.63
N ARG A 16 13.96 -12.67 25.46
CA ARG A 16 14.42 -13.14 24.14
C ARG A 16 13.27 -13.59 23.26
N ASN A 17 12.29 -14.29 23.80
CA ASN A 17 11.10 -14.70 23.07
C ASN A 17 10.21 -13.50 22.72
N LEU A 18 10.13 -12.47 23.58
CA LEU A 18 9.44 -11.21 23.33
C LEU A 18 10.16 -10.38 22.27
N ILE A 19 11.50 -10.33 22.26
CA ILE A 19 12.30 -9.68 21.21
C ILE A 19 12.22 -10.47 19.89
N SER A 20 12.18 -11.80 19.94
CA SER A 20 11.96 -12.67 18.76
C SER A 20 10.53 -12.56 18.22
N ALA A 21 9.55 -12.17 19.05
CA ALA A 21 8.17 -11.93 18.68
C ALA A 21 7.89 -10.49 18.20
N ILE A 22 8.89 -9.59 18.20
CA ILE A 22 8.82 -8.35 17.41
C ILE A 22 8.92 -8.82 15.96
N ALA A 23 7.77 -9.00 15.32
CA ALA A 23 7.70 -9.35 13.91
C ALA A 23 8.55 -8.34 13.14
N MET A 24 9.65 -8.81 12.54
CA MET A 24 10.50 -7.94 11.72
C MET A 24 9.62 -7.30 10.65
N ALA A 25 9.78 -6.00 10.47
CA ALA A 25 9.06 -5.26 9.45
C ALA A 25 9.24 -5.92 8.07
N GLN A 26 8.15 -6.04 7.34
CA GLN A 26 8.10 -6.76 6.08
C GLN A 26 8.13 -5.81 4.89
N LEU A 27 8.87 -6.20 3.86
CA LEU A 27 8.93 -5.47 2.59
C LEU A 27 8.10 -6.17 1.52
N TYR A 28 7.22 -5.41 0.90
CA TYR A 28 6.39 -5.84 -0.23
C TYR A 28 6.59 -4.86 -1.39
N VAL A 29 7.22 -5.34 -2.48
CA VAL A 29 7.42 -4.55 -3.70
C VAL A 29 6.78 -5.26 -4.87
N GLY A 30 6.03 -4.54 -5.67
CA GLY A 30 5.32 -5.06 -6.82
C GLY A 30 4.85 -3.98 -7.77
N THR A 31 3.85 -4.33 -8.57
CA THR A 31 3.26 -3.44 -9.59
C THR A 31 1.76 -3.30 -9.43
N SER A 32 1.19 -2.27 -10.06
CA SER A 32 -0.25 -2.10 -10.20
C SER A 32 -0.77 -2.99 -11.33
N GLY A 33 -1.08 -4.26 -11.00
CA GLY A 33 -1.43 -5.31 -11.95
C GLY A 33 -0.23 -6.11 -12.46
N TRP A 34 -0.53 -7.22 -13.17
CA TRP A 34 0.48 -8.15 -13.70
C TRP A 34 0.15 -8.71 -15.10
N ALA A 35 -1.09 -8.57 -15.55
CA ALA A 35 -1.59 -9.28 -16.72
C ALA A 35 -1.35 -8.53 -18.04
N TYR A 36 -0.15 -8.02 -18.24
CA TYR A 36 0.21 -7.16 -19.38
C TYR A 36 1.09 -7.89 -20.39
N PRO A 37 0.54 -8.30 -21.55
CA PRO A 37 1.32 -8.97 -22.60
C PRO A 37 2.49 -8.14 -23.15
N GLY A 38 2.37 -6.81 -23.12
CA GLY A 38 3.41 -5.87 -23.54
C GLY A 38 4.70 -5.93 -22.71
N TRP A 39 4.69 -6.64 -21.57
CA TRP A 39 5.89 -6.84 -20.77
C TRP A 39 6.83 -7.94 -21.31
N LYS A 40 6.46 -8.60 -22.40
CA LYS A 40 7.34 -9.48 -23.16
C LYS A 40 8.25 -8.69 -24.10
N PRO A 41 9.46 -9.16 -24.37
CA PRO A 41 10.15 -10.30 -23.72
C PRO A 41 10.92 -9.89 -22.46
N ALA A 42 10.91 -8.60 -22.08
CA ALA A 42 11.81 -8.04 -21.08
C ALA A 42 11.54 -8.50 -19.65
N PHE A 43 10.26 -8.66 -19.25
CA PHE A 43 9.88 -9.18 -17.95
C PHE A 43 9.34 -10.61 -18.03
N TYR A 44 8.38 -10.87 -18.93
CA TYR A 44 7.88 -12.21 -19.17
C TYR A 44 8.63 -12.88 -20.33
N PRO A 45 8.96 -14.18 -20.21
CA PRO A 45 9.50 -14.93 -21.36
C PRO A 45 8.58 -14.82 -22.58
N GLU A 46 9.17 -14.74 -23.78
CA GLU A 46 8.44 -14.54 -25.05
C GLU A 46 7.28 -15.53 -25.24
N LYS A 47 7.53 -16.82 -24.97
CA LYS A 47 6.55 -17.90 -25.18
C LYS A 47 5.65 -18.18 -23.97
N LEU A 48 5.74 -17.39 -22.88
CA LEU A 48 4.93 -17.62 -21.69
C LEU A 48 3.46 -17.37 -21.95
N ALA A 49 2.59 -18.35 -21.73
CA ALA A 49 1.14 -18.19 -21.86
C ALA A 49 0.60 -17.23 -20.78
N GLN A 50 -0.34 -16.34 -21.15
CA GLN A 50 -0.88 -15.31 -20.27
C GLN A 50 -1.45 -15.87 -18.96
N LYS A 51 -2.08 -17.04 -18.99
CA LYS A 51 -2.59 -17.75 -17.80
C LYS A 51 -1.50 -18.10 -16.77
N LYS A 52 -0.23 -18.05 -17.14
CA LYS A 52 0.94 -18.31 -16.29
C LYS A 52 1.64 -17.03 -15.83
N PHE A 53 1.13 -15.85 -16.20
CA PHE A 53 1.77 -14.58 -15.86
C PHE A 53 1.86 -14.37 -14.35
N LEU A 54 0.79 -14.63 -13.60
CA LEU A 54 0.81 -14.46 -12.15
C LEU A 54 1.81 -15.41 -11.48
N ASN A 55 1.85 -16.65 -11.90
CA ASN A 55 2.79 -17.65 -11.38
C ASN A 55 4.24 -17.23 -11.63
N PHE A 56 4.57 -16.77 -12.85
CA PHE A 56 5.91 -16.25 -13.17
C PHE A 56 6.20 -14.95 -12.39
N TYR A 57 5.25 -14.01 -12.36
CA TYR A 57 5.37 -12.74 -11.64
C TYR A 57 5.75 -12.96 -10.17
N ALA A 58 5.09 -13.91 -9.51
CA ALA A 58 5.33 -14.23 -8.12
C ALA A 58 6.70 -14.89 -7.84
N THR A 59 7.46 -15.28 -8.88
CA THR A 59 8.87 -15.69 -8.73
C THR A 59 9.84 -14.51 -8.69
N LYS A 60 9.39 -13.31 -9.07
CA LYS A 60 10.21 -12.10 -9.16
C LYS A 60 9.84 -11.04 -8.12
N LEU A 61 8.56 -10.94 -7.78
CA LEU A 61 8.00 -9.94 -6.89
C LEU A 61 7.11 -10.63 -5.85
N ASN A 62 6.95 -10.03 -4.68
CA ASN A 62 6.29 -10.66 -3.54
C ASN A 62 4.90 -10.07 -3.22
N THR A 63 4.42 -9.12 -4.03
CA THR A 63 3.10 -8.52 -3.91
C THR A 63 2.61 -7.96 -5.23
N VAL A 64 1.30 -7.72 -5.32
CA VAL A 64 0.67 -7.01 -6.44
C VAL A 64 -0.49 -6.15 -5.94
N GLU A 65 -0.67 -4.96 -6.53
CA GLU A 65 -1.84 -4.12 -6.35
C GLU A 65 -2.89 -4.51 -7.40
N VAL A 66 -3.99 -5.12 -6.96
CA VAL A 66 -5.08 -5.59 -7.81
C VAL A 66 -6.01 -4.44 -8.16
N ASN A 67 -5.97 -3.97 -9.41
CA ASN A 67 -6.77 -2.82 -9.84
C ASN A 67 -8.13 -3.18 -10.44
N PHE A 68 -8.31 -4.40 -10.97
CA PHE A 68 -9.58 -4.74 -11.62
C PHE A 68 -10.77 -4.73 -10.63
N THR A 69 -10.52 -4.94 -9.33
CA THR A 69 -11.51 -4.83 -8.25
C THR A 69 -12.13 -3.45 -8.12
N PHE A 70 -11.51 -2.44 -8.70
CA PHE A 70 -12.08 -1.09 -8.80
C PHE A 70 -13.40 -1.05 -9.58
N ARG A 71 -13.55 -1.93 -10.59
CA ARG A 71 -14.72 -1.95 -11.48
C ARG A 71 -15.69 -3.08 -11.19
N GLN A 72 -15.25 -4.16 -10.55
CA GLN A 72 -16.10 -5.33 -10.31
C GLN A 72 -15.68 -6.10 -9.07
N LEU A 73 -16.64 -6.76 -8.45
CA LEU A 73 -16.39 -7.69 -7.34
C LEU A 73 -15.67 -8.92 -7.88
N VAL A 74 -14.72 -9.44 -7.13
CA VAL A 74 -13.99 -10.64 -7.49
C VAL A 74 -14.84 -11.89 -7.20
N LYS A 75 -14.74 -12.89 -8.09
CA LYS A 75 -15.36 -14.20 -7.87
C LYS A 75 -14.45 -15.06 -7.00
N GLU A 76 -15.01 -15.87 -6.15
CA GLU A 76 -14.28 -16.79 -5.28
C GLU A 76 -13.30 -17.68 -6.07
N THR A 77 -13.74 -18.24 -7.21
CA THR A 77 -12.89 -19.05 -8.10
C THR A 77 -11.66 -18.30 -8.60
N THR A 78 -11.78 -16.99 -8.82
CA THR A 78 -10.66 -16.16 -9.22
C THR A 78 -9.65 -16.00 -8.08
N VAL A 79 -10.14 -15.79 -6.85
CA VAL A 79 -9.29 -15.70 -5.65
C VAL A 79 -8.57 -17.02 -5.40
N GLN A 80 -9.27 -18.16 -5.53
CA GLN A 80 -8.65 -19.48 -5.39
C GLN A 80 -7.53 -19.72 -6.42
N ASN A 81 -7.72 -19.28 -7.66
CA ASN A 81 -6.67 -19.37 -8.68
C ASN A 81 -5.46 -18.48 -8.32
N TRP A 82 -5.67 -17.29 -7.76
CA TRP A 82 -4.56 -16.46 -7.29
C TRP A 82 -3.76 -17.12 -6.17
N LEU A 83 -4.47 -17.74 -5.21
CA LEU A 83 -3.85 -18.48 -4.12
C LEU A 83 -3.03 -19.66 -4.63
N ALA A 84 -3.55 -20.40 -5.62
CA ALA A 84 -2.87 -21.54 -6.22
C ALA A 84 -1.65 -21.15 -7.07
N ASP A 85 -1.69 -20.00 -7.75
CA ASP A 85 -0.63 -19.54 -8.65
C ASP A 85 0.53 -18.82 -7.94
N THR A 86 0.44 -18.55 -6.63
CA THR A 86 1.42 -17.73 -5.90
C THR A 86 1.85 -18.38 -4.58
N PRO A 87 3.11 -18.15 -4.11
CA PRO A 87 3.60 -18.73 -2.86
C PRO A 87 2.94 -18.11 -1.61
N GLU A 88 3.02 -18.77 -0.46
CA GLU A 88 2.36 -18.36 0.80
C GLU A 88 2.75 -16.96 1.29
N HIS A 89 3.99 -16.55 1.07
CA HIS A 89 4.47 -15.22 1.46
C HIS A 89 3.97 -14.09 0.56
N PHE A 90 3.36 -14.39 -0.59
CA PHE A 90 2.87 -13.39 -1.54
C PHE A 90 1.64 -12.66 -0.99
N ARG A 91 1.57 -11.34 -1.14
CA ARG A 91 0.43 -10.52 -0.66
C ARG A 91 -0.31 -9.85 -1.82
N PHE A 92 -1.63 -9.81 -1.69
CA PHE A 92 -2.52 -9.12 -2.62
C PHE A 92 -3.04 -7.83 -1.98
N THR A 93 -2.57 -6.70 -2.46
CA THR A 93 -3.17 -5.40 -2.14
C THR A 93 -4.35 -5.15 -3.05
N ILE A 94 -5.43 -4.65 -2.51
CA ILE A 94 -6.70 -4.55 -3.22
C ILE A 94 -7.10 -3.09 -3.39
N LYS A 95 -7.24 -2.64 -4.64
CA LYS A 95 -7.84 -1.33 -4.89
C LYS A 95 -9.33 -1.38 -4.62
N ALA A 96 -9.80 -0.53 -3.71
CA ALA A 96 -11.20 -0.46 -3.32
C ALA A 96 -12.11 -0.14 -4.51
N HIS A 97 -13.30 -0.74 -4.50
CA HIS A 97 -14.26 -0.60 -5.60
C HIS A 97 -14.73 0.86 -5.76
N GLN A 98 -14.95 1.29 -7.01
CA GLN A 98 -15.34 2.66 -7.35
C GLN A 98 -16.64 3.12 -6.65
N VAL A 99 -17.54 2.20 -6.31
CA VAL A 99 -18.75 2.54 -5.54
C VAL A 99 -18.40 3.17 -4.22
N LEU A 100 -17.38 2.68 -3.52
CA LEU A 100 -16.95 3.21 -2.23
C LEU A 100 -16.33 4.62 -2.37
N THR A 101 -15.44 4.79 -3.33
CA THR A 101 -14.57 5.96 -3.43
C THR A 101 -15.07 7.04 -4.38
N HIS A 102 -15.61 6.66 -5.54
CA HIS A 102 -15.96 7.58 -6.63
C HIS A 102 -17.47 7.89 -6.70
N ILE A 103 -18.31 6.87 -6.52
CA ILE A 103 -19.77 7.00 -6.64
C ILE A 103 -20.35 7.51 -5.33
N LYS A 104 -20.21 6.76 -4.24
CA LYS A 104 -20.73 7.12 -2.91
C LYS A 104 -19.82 8.08 -2.14
N ARG A 105 -18.57 8.25 -2.58
CA ARG A 105 -17.61 9.17 -1.95
C ARG A 105 -17.55 8.99 -0.43
N LEU A 106 -17.36 7.74 -0.02
CA LEU A 106 -17.27 7.28 1.37
C LEU A 106 -18.56 7.38 2.20
N LYS A 107 -19.70 7.84 1.64
CA LYS A 107 -20.96 8.04 2.38
C LYS A 107 -21.93 6.87 2.21
N GLY A 108 -22.46 6.32 3.32
CA GLY A 108 -23.47 5.23 3.30
C GLY A 108 -22.98 4.02 2.53
N THR A 109 -21.77 3.57 2.83
CA THR A 109 -21.09 2.49 2.10
C THR A 109 -21.14 1.15 2.80
N ASP A 110 -21.68 1.07 4.01
CA ASP A 110 -21.57 -0.07 4.94
C ASP A 110 -21.95 -1.40 4.29
N GLU A 111 -23.15 -1.51 3.72
CA GLU A 111 -23.62 -2.73 3.08
C GLU A 111 -22.72 -3.14 1.91
N PHE A 112 -22.37 -2.20 1.03
CA PHE A 112 -21.50 -2.49 -0.09
C PHE A 112 -20.08 -2.83 0.35
N LEU A 113 -19.57 -2.16 1.37
CA LEU A 113 -18.24 -2.46 1.96
C LEU A 113 -18.20 -3.88 2.50
N GLN A 114 -19.20 -4.31 3.29
CA GLN A 114 -19.26 -5.68 3.81
C GLN A 114 -19.31 -6.71 2.66
N ARG A 115 -20.13 -6.47 1.66
CA ARG A 115 -20.20 -7.32 0.47
C ARG A 115 -18.87 -7.40 -0.27
N PHE A 116 -18.20 -6.25 -0.44
CA PHE A 116 -16.88 -6.17 -1.09
C PHE A 116 -15.82 -6.96 -0.31
N LEU A 117 -15.73 -6.75 1.01
CA LEU A 117 -14.80 -7.47 1.87
C LEU A 117 -15.07 -8.97 1.86
N GLY A 118 -16.33 -9.38 1.90
CA GLY A 118 -16.73 -10.79 1.85
C GLY A 118 -16.23 -11.53 0.60
N THR A 119 -16.09 -10.85 -0.55
CA THR A 119 -15.52 -11.48 -1.76
C THR A 119 -14.01 -11.79 -1.64
N LEU A 120 -13.34 -11.24 -0.64
CA LEU A 120 -11.89 -11.35 -0.41
C LEU A 120 -11.57 -12.23 0.81
N GLU A 121 -12.59 -12.76 1.48
CA GLU A 121 -12.43 -13.64 2.66
C GLU A 121 -11.43 -14.79 2.44
N PRO A 122 -11.36 -15.46 1.27
CA PRO A 122 -10.36 -16.51 1.06
C PRO A 122 -8.91 -15.99 1.13
N LEU A 123 -8.63 -14.74 0.72
CA LEU A 123 -7.30 -14.12 0.89
C LEU A 123 -7.01 -13.83 2.37
N GLU A 124 -8.02 -13.37 3.11
CA GLU A 124 -7.92 -13.09 4.54
C GLU A 124 -7.65 -14.38 5.33
N ARG A 125 -8.44 -15.42 5.10
CA ARG A 125 -8.24 -16.75 5.73
C ARG A 125 -6.85 -17.34 5.45
N ALA A 126 -6.35 -17.15 4.23
CA ALA A 126 -5.01 -17.59 3.84
C ALA A 126 -3.90 -16.66 4.37
N GLN A 127 -4.24 -15.58 5.10
CA GLN A 127 -3.31 -14.55 5.56
C GLN A 127 -2.51 -13.89 4.42
N ARG A 128 -3.14 -13.76 3.24
CA ARG A 128 -2.50 -13.25 2.02
C ARG A 128 -3.06 -11.90 1.57
N LEU A 129 -4.00 -11.34 2.35
CA LEU A 129 -4.56 -10.02 2.11
C LEU A 129 -3.59 -8.94 2.59
N GLY A 130 -3.19 -8.06 1.66
CA GLY A 130 -2.44 -6.83 1.92
C GLY A 130 -3.38 -5.66 2.24
N PRO A 131 -2.88 -4.42 2.25
CA PRO A 131 -3.70 -3.24 2.45
C PRO A 131 -4.76 -3.04 1.36
N PHE A 132 -5.83 -2.31 1.71
CA PHE A 132 -6.78 -1.78 0.75
C PHE A 132 -6.37 -0.37 0.34
N LEU A 133 -6.31 -0.11 -0.97
CA LEU A 133 -6.09 1.24 -1.49
C LEU A 133 -7.43 1.94 -1.77
N PHE A 134 -7.74 2.94 -0.98
CA PHE A 134 -8.86 3.85 -1.20
C PHE A 134 -8.39 5.10 -1.96
N GLN A 135 -8.37 5.02 -3.29
CA GLN A 135 -8.01 6.15 -4.13
C GLN A 135 -9.26 7.05 -4.33
N LEU A 136 -9.18 8.30 -3.86
CA LEU A 136 -10.28 9.26 -4.00
C LEU A 136 -10.17 10.01 -5.33
N PRO A 137 -11.31 10.41 -5.93
CA PRO A 137 -11.31 11.14 -7.20
C PRO A 137 -10.77 12.58 -7.03
N PRO A 138 -10.18 13.17 -8.09
CA PRO A 138 -9.54 14.48 -8.02
C PRO A 138 -10.50 15.62 -7.68
N ASN A 139 -11.80 15.43 -7.89
CA ASN A 139 -12.85 16.41 -7.55
C ASN A 139 -13.51 16.17 -6.17
N PHE A 140 -12.93 15.29 -5.33
CA PHE A 140 -13.40 15.06 -3.98
C PHE A 140 -12.60 15.91 -3.00
N LYS A 141 -13.17 17.06 -2.62
CA LYS A 141 -12.58 17.98 -1.65
C LYS A 141 -12.52 17.35 -0.26
N ALA A 142 -11.60 17.83 0.57
CA ALA A 142 -11.47 17.41 1.95
C ALA A 142 -12.79 17.58 2.71
N ASP A 143 -13.21 16.50 3.37
CA ASP A 143 -14.34 16.41 4.28
C ASP A 143 -13.93 15.47 5.41
N GLN A 144 -13.39 16.05 6.48
CA GLN A 144 -12.83 15.33 7.62
C GLN A 144 -13.88 14.47 8.33
N ALA A 145 -15.12 14.98 8.41
CA ALA A 145 -16.20 14.24 9.05
C ALA A 145 -16.52 12.96 8.26
N VAL A 146 -16.61 13.07 6.94
CA VAL A 146 -16.86 11.92 6.06
C VAL A 146 -15.70 10.90 6.12
N LEU A 147 -14.46 11.36 6.12
CA LEU A 147 -13.30 10.47 6.23
C LEU A 147 -13.32 9.74 7.58
N SER A 148 -13.52 10.45 8.67
CA SER A 148 -13.59 9.88 10.02
C SER A 148 -14.73 8.85 10.16
N GLU A 149 -15.93 9.17 9.69
CA GLU A 149 -17.06 8.25 9.72
C GLU A 149 -16.80 7.00 8.88
N PHE A 150 -16.26 7.14 7.67
CA PHE A 150 -15.91 5.99 6.84
C PHE A 150 -14.86 5.10 7.50
N LEU A 151 -13.83 5.68 8.08
CA LEU A 151 -12.79 4.93 8.79
C LEU A 151 -13.35 4.11 9.97
N LYS A 152 -14.45 4.57 10.60
CA LYS A 152 -15.13 3.83 11.68
C LYS A 152 -15.86 2.57 11.16
N THR A 153 -16.29 2.57 9.89
CA THR A 153 -16.98 1.42 9.27
C THR A 153 -16.02 0.28 8.89
N LEU A 154 -14.72 0.57 8.79
CA LEU A 154 -13.73 -0.46 8.48
C LEU A 154 -13.56 -1.42 9.67
N PRO A 155 -13.61 -2.75 9.44
CA PRO A 155 -13.35 -3.74 10.49
C PRO A 155 -11.96 -3.55 11.12
N ARG A 156 -11.85 -3.90 12.40
CA ARG A 156 -10.54 -3.92 13.08
C ARG A 156 -9.62 -4.92 12.38
N GLY A 157 -8.36 -4.51 12.13
CA GLY A 157 -7.38 -5.34 11.43
C GLY A 157 -7.31 -5.12 9.92
N VAL A 158 -8.31 -4.46 9.32
CA VAL A 158 -8.21 -4.02 7.92
C VAL A 158 -7.15 -2.93 7.79
N ARG A 159 -6.09 -3.21 7.06
CA ARG A 159 -5.09 -2.19 6.69
C ARG A 159 -5.64 -1.34 5.56
N ALA A 160 -5.83 -0.05 5.78
CA ALA A 160 -6.34 0.89 4.78
C ALA A 160 -5.27 1.91 4.41
N SER A 161 -5.12 2.20 3.11
CA SER A 161 -4.29 3.28 2.59
C SER A 161 -5.14 4.23 1.75
N PHE A 162 -4.95 5.54 1.94
CA PHE A 162 -5.72 6.57 1.25
C PHE A 162 -4.85 7.38 0.31
N GLU A 163 -5.19 7.36 -0.98
CA GLU A 163 -4.62 8.25 -1.99
C GLU A 163 -5.58 9.43 -2.21
N PHE A 164 -5.20 10.59 -1.70
CA PHE A 164 -5.90 11.84 -1.93
C PHE A 164 -5.39 12.51 -3.22
N ARG A 165 -6.30 13.09 -4.01
CA ARG A 165 -5.96 13.73 -5.28
C ARG A 165 -6.35 15.20 -5.34
N HIS A 166 -7.29 15.64 -4.51
CA HIS A 166 -7.68 17.05 -4.45
C HIS A 166 -6.76 17.81 -3.49
N ALA A 167 -6.31 19.00 -3.90
CA ALA A 167 -5.37 19.86 -3.18
C ALA A 167 -5.79 20.17 -1.73
N SER A 168 -7.10 20.32 -1.48
CA SER A 168 -7.61 20.65 -0.14
C SER A 168 -7.31 19.60 0.95
N TRP A 169 -6.99 18.36 0.60
CA TRP A 169 -6.58 17.35 1.56
C TRP A 169 -5.17 17.60 2.12
N PHE A 170 -4.40 18.43 1.41
CA PHE A 170 -3.03 18.80 1.74
C PHE A 170 -2.92 20.23 2.30
N GLY A 171 -4.06 20.84 2.67
CA GLY A 171 -4.10 22.21 3.17
C GLY A 171 -3.97 23.29 2.07
N GLU A 172 -3.87 22.87 0.80
CA GLU A 172 -3.84 23.82 -0.29
C GLU A 172 -5.25 24.34 -0.58
N GLY A 173 -5.61 25.47 0.03
CA GLY A 173 -6.85 26.18 -0.24
C GLY A 173 -6.86 26.81 -1.63
N LYS A 174 -8.02 27.25 -2.13
CA LYS A 174 -8.11 28.05 -3.36
C LYS A 174 -7.30 29.34 -3.18
N THR A 175 -6.06 29.32 -3.61
CA THR A 175 -5.35 30.57 -3.86
C THR A 175 -5.74 31.08 -5.25
N GLY A 176 -6.84 31.85 -5.30
CA GLY A 176 -6.90 32.91 -6.27
C GLY A 176 -5.74 33.86 -5.93
N GLU A 177 -4.77 34.00 -6.83
CA GLU A 177 -3.74 35.05 -6.84
C GLU A 177 -2.78 35.10 -5.62
N GLY A 178 -2.17 33.98 -5.21
CA GLY A 178 -1.05 33.98 -4.27
C GLY A 178 0.23 33.44 -4.93
N LYS A 179 1.36 34.08 -4.71
CA LYS A 179 2.65 33.62 -5.20
C LYS A 179 3.00 32.26 -4.58
N PRO A 180 3.70 31.34 -5.30
CA PRO A 180 4.18 30.10 -4.72
C PRO A 180 5.05 30.39 -3.49
N GLY A 181 4.65 29.89 -2.31
CA GLY A 181 5.43 30.00 -1.07
C GLY A 181 4.77 30.74 0.10
N GLU A 182 3.63 31.38 -0.06
CA GLU A 182 2.90 32.00 1.06
C GLU A 182 1.79 31.07 1.59
N GLN A 183 2.11 30.29 2.64
CA GLN A 183 1.12 29.53 3.41
C GLN A 183 0.32 30.49 4.30
N LYS A 184 -1.00 30.44 4.19
CA LYS A 184 -1.87 31.22 5.08
C LYS A 184 -2.02 30.55 6.43
N PRO A 185 -2.07 31.29 7.56
CA PRO A 185 -2.42 30.74 8.85
C PRO A 185 -3.78 30.01 8.78
N GLY A 186 -3.79 28.71 9.05
CA GLY A 186 -4.98 27.83 8.98
C GLY A 186 -4.91 26.72 7.91
N GLU A 187 -4.04 26.83 6.89
CA GLU A 187 -3.87 25.81 5.86
C GLU A 187 -3.06 24.60 6.38
N GLU A 188 -2.05 24.82 7.22
CA GLU A 188 -1.33 23.75 7.94
C GLU A 188 -2.26 22.89 8.80
N ASN A 189 -3.31 23.51 9.40
CA ASN A 189 -4.28 22.82 10.23
C ASN A 189 -5.15 21.82 9.43
N ALA A 190 -5.40 22.06 8.14
CA ALA A 190 -6.27 21.20 7.33
C ALA A 190 -5.55 19.89 6.91
N ALA A 191 -4.29 19.98 6.52
CA ALA A 191 -3.46 18.79 6.24
C ALA A 191 -3.24 17.96 7.51
N GLU A 192 -2.83 18.60 8.60
CA GLU A 192 -2.60 17.90 9.87
C GLU A 192 -3.88 17.25 10.41
N ALA A 193 -5.04 17.88 10.24
CA ALA A 193 -6.32 17.25 10.58
C ALA A 193 -6.57 15.96 9.78
N THR A 194 -6.18 15.93 8.50
CA THR A 194 -6.25 14.72 7.67
C THR A 194 -5.30 13.64 8.20
N TRP A 195 -4.05 14.02 8.49
CA TRP A 195 -3.06 13.07 9.03
C TRP A 195 -3.45 12.53 10.39
N GLN A 196 -3.99 13.38 11.27
CA GLN A 196 -4.48 12.96 12.57
C GLN A 196 -5.64 11.97 12.45
N THR A 197 -6.61 12.24 11.58
CA THR A 197 -7.74 11.35 11.31
C THR A 197 -7.28 9.97 10.81
N LEU A 198 -6.24 9.92 9.97
CA LEU A 198 -5.64 8.65 9.53
C LEU A 198 -4.92 7.93 10.68
N ARG A 199 -4.11 8.65 11.49
CA ARG A 199 -3.37 8.07 12.64
C ARG A 199 -4.29 7.42 13.66
N GLU A 200 -5.42 8.05 13.98
CA GLU A 200 -6.41 7.53 14.94
C GLU A 200 -6.95 6.14 14.56
N ARG A 201 -6.88 5.80 13.28
CA ARG A 201 -7.37 4.52 12.75
C ARG A 201 -6.27 3.65 12.14
N ASN A 202 -5.00 4.01 12.37
CA ASN A 202 -3.84 3.31 11.79
C ASN A 202 -3.98 3.11 10.27
N ALA A 203 -4.51 4.12 9.57
CA ALA A 203 -4.64 4.15 8.13
C ALA A 203 -3.46 4.89 7.50
N ALA A 204 -2.87 4.31 6.45
CA ALA A 204 -1.70 4.90 5.81
C ALA A 204 -2.10 6.01 4.81
N LEU A 205 -1.37 7.12 4.82
CA LEU A 205 -1.33 8.00 3.66
C LEU A 205 -0.62 7.26 2.52
N CYS A 206 -1.27 7.17 1.36
CA CYS A 206 -0.61 6.69 0.16
C CYS A 206 0.29 7.80 -0.40
N VAL A 207 1.60 7.60 -0.33
CA VAL A 207 2.58 8.50 -0.92
C VAL A 207 2.69 8.18 -2.41
N ALA A 208 2.01 8.97 -3.23
CA ALA A 208 2.00 8.82 -4.68
C ALA A 208 2.95 9.85 -5.32
N GLU A 209 3.89 9.36 -6.09
CA GLU A 209 4.75 10.19 -6.95
C GLU A 209 4.21 10.16 -8.38
N SER A 210 3.90 11.32 -8.95
CA SER A 210 3.44 11.47 -10.32
C SER A 210 4.01 12.75 -10.94
N GLU A 211 3.81 12.95 -12.26
CA GLU A 211 4.19 14.20 -12.93
C GLU A 211 3.35 15.39 -12.46
N GLU A 212 2.10 15.14 -12.05
CA GLU A 212 1.15 16.18 -11.65
C GLU A 212 1.36 16.64 -10.20
N ARG A 213 1.71 15.71 -9.31
CA ARG A 213 1.86 15.98 -7.87
C ARG A 213 2.65 14.89 -7.19
N ASP A 214 3.54 15.28 -6.31
CA ASP A 214 4.14 14.40 -5.31
C ASP A 214 3.42 14.58 -3.96
N THR A 215 2.92 13.47 -3.41
CA THR A 215 2.33 13.45 -2.07
C THR A 215 3.43 13.59 -1.01
N PRO A 216 3.24 14.39 0.07
CA PRO A 216 4.22 14.48 1.15
C PRO A 216 4.42 13.12 1.83
N ASP A 217 5.67 12.81 2.19
CA ASP A 217 6.04 11.56 2.87
C ASP A 217 5.75 11.66 4.37
N VAL A 218 4.47 11.50 4.75
CA VAL A 218 4.00 11.59 6.13
C VAL A 218 3.55 10.21 6.61
N VAL A 219 4.13 9.76 7.71
CA VAL A 219 3.75 8.50 8.35
C VAL A 219 2.47 8.69 9.18
N THR A 220 1.44 7.92 8.85
CA THR A 220 0.13 7.96 9.55
C THR A 220 -0.30 6.60 10.08
N ALA A 221 0.47 5.52 9.80
CA ALA A 221 0.18 4.16 10.24
C ALA A 221 1.47 3.41 10.64
N ASN A 222 1.31 2.20 11.18
CA ASN A 222 2.42 1.29 11.43
C ASN A 222 2.95 0.59 10.17
N PHE A 223 2.51 1.01 9.01
CA PHE A 223 3.01 0.64 7.69
C PHE A 223 2.99 1.86 6.77
N VAL A 224 3.75 1.79 5.67
CA VAL A 224 3.77 2.82 4.63
C VAL A 224 3.36 2.25 3.28
N TYR A 225 2.78 3.09 2.44
CA TYR A 225 2.25 2.71 1.15
C TYR A 225 2.70 3.68 0.07
N TYR A 226 3.54 3.21 -0.87
CA TYR A 226 4.10 3.99 -1.96
C TYR A 226 3.50 3.61 -3.31
N ARG A 227 3.23 4.60 -4.15
CA ARG A 227 2.86 4.42 -5.56
C ARG A 227 3.76 5.25 -6.46
N TYR A 228 4.61 4.60 -7.19
CA TYR A 228 5.56 5.18 -8.12
C TYR A 228 4.94 5.21 -9.52
N ARG A 229 4.62 6.43 -10.01
CA ARG A 229 3.79 6.63 -11.21
C ARG A 229 4.42 7.56 -12.24
N LYS A 230 5.69 8.01 -12.03
CA LYS A 230 6.42 8.80 -13.03
C LYS A 230 6.77 7.91 -14.24
N PRO A 231 6.84 8.46 -15.46
CA PRO A 231 7.11 7.68 -16.67
C PRO A 231 8.44 6.93 -16.63
N SER A 232 9.43 7.48 -15.91
CA SER A 232 10.74 6.84 -15.73
C SER A 232 11.36 7.23 -14.39
N TYR A 233 12.31 6.39 -13.95
CA TYR A 233 13.11 6.61 -12.75
C TYR A 233 14.58 6.33 -13.05
N THR A 234 15.46 7.32 -12.76
CA THR A 234 16.90 7.12 -12.89
C THR A 234 17.43 6.13 -11.85
N PRO A 235 18.63 5.56 -12.04
CA PRO A 235 19.27 4.71 -11.03
C PRO A 235 19.43 5.42 -9.67
N GLU A 236 19.71 6.72 -9.67
CA GLU A 236 19.83 7.54 -8.45
C GLU A 236 18.51 7.64 -7.70
N GLN A 237 17.42 7.87 -8.42
CA GLN A 237 16.07 7.91 -7.84
C GLN A 237 15.69 6.55 -7.24
N ARG A 238 15.99 5.44 -7.93
CA ARG A 238 15.72 4.10 -7.38
C ARG A 238 16.57 3.80 -6.14
N ARG A 239 17.85 4.22 -6.11
CA ARG A 239 18.67 4.13 -4.89
C ARG A 239 18.09 4.95 -3.73
N ALA A 240 17.56 6.13 -4.01
CA ALA A 240 16.89 6.96 -3.00
C ALA A 240 15.61 6.27 -2.46
N MET A 241 14.84 5.58 -3.32
CA MET A 241 13.70 4.75 -2.90
C MET A 241 14.15 3.63 -1.97
N VAL A 242 15.22 2.90 -2.32
CA VAL A 242 15.81 1.86 -1.48
C VAL A 242 16.17 2.41 -0.10
N GLY A 243 16.89 3.53 -0.02
CA GLY A 243 17.26 4.14 1.25
C GLY A 243 16.06 4.57 2.10
N ARG A 244 15.00 5.09 1.46
CA ARG A 244 13.75 5.46 2.11
C ARG A 244 13.03 4.22 2.68
N ILE A 245 12.92 3.18 1.89
CA ILE A 245 12.30 1.89 2.29
C ILE A 245 13.07 1.28 3.47
N GLN A 246 14.40 1.18 3.39
CA GLN A 246 15.23 0.62 4.45
C GLN A 246 15.08 1.37 5.77
N ARG A 247 14.90 2.70 5.75
CA ARG A 247 14.64 3.51 6.94
C ARG A 247 13.33 3.11 7.61
N HIS A 248 12.24 2.96 6.85
CA HIS A 248 10.97 2.51 7.43
C HIS A 248 11.02 1.10 8.00
N LEU A 249 11.72 0.18 7.32
CA LEU A 249 11.94 -1.17 7.83
C LEU A 249 12.75 -1.15 9.14
N ALA A 250 13.79 -0.33 9.22
CA ALA A 250 14.59 -0.16 10.44
C ALA A 250 13.79 0.46 11.60
N GLU A 251 12.77 1.26 11.29
CA GLU A 251 11.84 1.84 12.25
C GLU A 251 10.65 0.90 12.58
N GLY A 252 10.68 -0.36 12.12
CA GLY A 252 9.68 -1.38 12.43
C GLY A 252 8.37 -1.25 11.62
N ARG A 253 8.35 -0.53 10.50
CA ARG A 253 7.15 -0.38 9.67
C ARG A 253 7.20 -1.30 8.45
N ASP A 254 6.12 -2.03 8.21
CA ASP A 254 5.94 -2.72 6.93
C ASP A 254 5.89 -1.72 5.78
N VAL A 255 6.48 -2.09 4.65
CA VAL A 255 6.50 -1.24 3.45
C VAL A 255 5.80 -1.94 2.30
N PHE A 256 4.84 -1.25 1.68
CA PHE A 256 4.17 -1.65 0.46
C PHE A 256 4.49 -0.63 -0.64
N ALA A 257 5.14 -1.07 -1.72
CA ALA A 257 5.60 -0.20 -2.80
C ALA A 257 5.18 -0.74 -4.17
N TYR A 258 4.47 0.07 -4.95
CA TYR A 258 3.90 -0.34 -6.23
C TYR A 258 4.30 0.60 -7.36
N PHE A 259 4.85 0.02 -8.42
CA PHE A 259 5.16 0.71 -9.67
C PHE A 259 4.00 0.58 -10.65
N LYS A 260 3.65 1.69 -11.32
CA LYS A 260 2.57 1.70 -12.29
C LYS A 260 3.09 1.99 -13.70
N HIS A 261 3.23 0.95 -14.49
CA HIS A 261 3.46 1.01 -15.94
C HIS A 261 2.67 -0.14 -16.59
N GLU A 262 1.53 0.18 -17.19
CA GLU A 262 0.62 -0.85 -17.73
C GLU A 262 1.06 -1.29 -19.12
N GLU A 263 1.60 -0.39 -19.93
CA GLU A 263 1.92 -0.63 -21.35
C GLU A 263 3.31 -1.21 -21.55
N THR A 264 4.26 -0.89 -20.67
CA THR A 264 5.67 -1.21 -20.83
C THR A 264 6.24 -1.91 -19.58
N PRO A 265 7.32 -2.70 -19.71
CA PRO A 265 7.86 -3.53 -18.63
C PRO A 265 8.65 -2.76 -17.57
N GLU A 266 8.97 -1.48 -17.81
CA GLU A 266 9.88 -0.70 -16.95
C GLU A 266 9.44 -0.70 -15.49
N GLY A 267 8.14 -0.54 -15.22
CA GLY A 267 7.63 -0.57 -13.85
C GLY A 267 7.92 -1.90 -13.14
N ALA A 268 7.80 -3.03 -13.83
CA ALA A 268 8.11 -4.34 -13.26
C ALA A 268 9.63 -4.52 -13.05
N LEU A 269 10.44 -4.03 -13.99
CA LEU A 269 11.90 -4.06 -13.87
C LEU A 269 12.39 -3.16 -12.73
N TYR A 270 11.82 -1.96 -12.57
CA TYR A 270 12.13 -1.07 -11.43
C TYR A 270 11.72 -1.69 -10.10
N ALA A 271 10.58 -2.39 -10.06
CA ALA A 271 10.14 -3.09 -8.85
C ALA A 271 11.13 -4.18 -8.44
N VAL A 272 11.63 -4.98 -9.41
CA VAL A 272 12.66 -5.99 -9.16
C VAL A 272 13.95 -5.34 -8.66
N ASP A 273 14.46 -4.30 -9.33
CA ASP A 273 15.67 -3.57 -8.95
C ASP A 273 15.59 -3.01 -7.50
N VAL A 274 14.46 -2.41 -7.15
CA VAL A 274 14.23 -1.88 -5.79
C VAL A 274 14.14 -2.99 -4.75
N LEU A 275 13.44 -4.09 -5.05
CA LEU A 275 13.32 -5.23 -4.14
C LEU A 275 14.70 -5.85 -3.87
N GLU A 276 15.48 -6.10 -4.92
CA GLU A 276 16.84 -6.63 -4.83
C GLU A 276 17.76 -5.68 -4.05
N GLY A 277 17.70 -4.38 -4.34
CA GLY A 277 18.48 -3.36 -3.64
C GLY A 277 18.18 -3.26 -2.14
N CYS A 278 16.95 -3.58 -1.73
CA CYS A 278 16.58 -3.62 -0.31
C CYS A 278 17.00 -4.91 0.40
N THR A 279 17.12 -6.03 -0.33
CA THR A 279 17.40 -7.37 0.24
C THR A 279 18.88 -7.72 0.20
N THR A 280 19.66 -7.11 -0.68
CA THR A 280 21.12 -7.28 -0.72
C THR A 280 21.74 -6.59 0.50
N LYS A 281 22.29 -7.36 1.43
CA LYS A 281 23.08 -6.79 2.54
C LYS A 281 24.31 -6.12 1.95
N THR A 282 24.40 -4.83 2.10
CA THR A 282 25.64 -4.06 1.90
C THR A 282 26.68 -4.45 2.93
#